data_d79c5125c8ef260b9ae7575f0870cde8
#
_entry.id   d79c5125c8ef260b9ae7575f0870cde8
#
_cell.length_a   1.000
_cell.length_b   1.000
_cell.length_c   1.000
_cell.angle_alpha   90.00
_cell.angle_beta   90.00
_cell.angle_gamma   90.00
#
_symmetry.space_group_name_H-M   'P 1'
#
loop_
_entity.id
_entity.type
_entity.pdbx_description
1 polymer ?
#
loop_
_entity_poly.entity_id
_entity_poly.type
_entity_poly.pdbx_seq_one_letter_code
_entity_poly.pdbx_strand_id
1 'polypeptide(L)'
;TLSYNTASHPSKLGESALPRSSHVYTGVMDNPMNDFEYERRFFCRTMPDDLDDGDAPTLIIQSYYVHADNYALRIRLQSHDVRVKLSADTKPLAVLGEYRDHLNEAFVTIKGPAIGGTRYEAEREIDPHIAGELIKRGGVPIIKNRFSAWLGEDGWSIDVFGGDNAPLIVAEAERSGPVTNLVIPSFCLTEITDQARFSNDGLAEHPFSQWSDAFDQELQHAGPHFEQVFGTNRRE
;
A
#
# COMPACT_ATOMS: atom_id res chain seq x y z
N THR A 1 -65.54 23.94 45.26
CA THR A 1 -65.27 25.32 45.64
C THR A 1 -63.77 25.57 45.50
N LEU A 2 -63.44 26.31 44.46
CA LEU A 2 -62.59 27.48 44.36
C LEU A 2 -61.29 27.43 45.18
N SER A 3 -60.12 27.78 44.72
CA SER A 3 -59.80 28.96 43.87
C SER A 3 -58.31 28.95 43.49
N TYR A 4 -58.01 29.63 42.46
CA TYR A 4 -56.77 30.17 41.89
C TYR A 4 -55.77 30.76 42.90
N ASN A 5 -54.44 30.61 42.58
CA ASN A 5 -53.53 31.77 42.41
C ASN A 5 -52.17 31.32 41.90
N THR A 6 -51.78 31.66 40.71
CA THR A 6 -50.94 32.71 40.13
C THR A 6 -49.47 32.73 40.55
N ALA A 7 -48.66 32.51 39.51
CA ALA A 7 -47.46 33.23 39.06
C ALA A 7 -46.19 33.22 39.90
N SER A 8 -45.12 32.75 39.26
CA SER A 8 -43.98 33.63 38.91
C SER A 8 -42.94 32.90 38.06
N HIS A 9 -42.55 33.54 37.01
CA HIS A 9 -41.47 33.35 36.09
C HIS A 9 -40.09 33.67 36.69
N PRO A 10 -38.99 33.51 35.89
CA PRO A 10 -38.26 32.37 35.37
C PRO A 10 -36.77 32.44 35.77
N SER A 11 -36.09 31.40 35.73
CA SER A 11 -34.62 31.44 35.71
C SER A 11 -34.08 30.81 34.41
N LYS A 12 -33.42 31.66 33.63
CA LYS A 12 -32.65 31.37 32.44
C LYS A 12 -31.58 30.33 32.76
N LEU A 13 -31.66 29.16 32.16
CA LEU A 13 -30.53 28.25 32.01
C LEU A 13 -29.95 28.45 30.60
N GLY A 14 -28.67 28.79 30.58
CA GLY A 14 -27.95 29.16 29.39
C GLY A 14 -27.89 28.01 28.37
N GLU A 15 -28.21 28.34 27.14
CA GLU A 15 -27.87 27.57 25.96
C GLU A 15 -26.34 27.54 25.80
N SER A 16 -25.74 26.40 26.10
CA SER A 16 -24.39 26.14 25.63
C SER A 16 -24.46 25.79 24.15
N ALA A 17 -24.12 26.76 23.31
CA ALA A 17 -23.97 26.60 21.88
C ALA A 17 -22.82 25.60 21.60
N LEU A 18 -23.18 24.42 21.12
CA LEU A 18 -22.24 23.54 20.46
C LEU A 18 -21.73 24.24 19.18
N PRO A 19 -20.42 24.26 18.93
CA PRO A 19 -19.91 24.80 17.68
C PRO A 19 -20.40 23.90 16.53
N ARG A 20 -21.21 24.47 15.64
CA ARG A 20 -21.51 23.85 14.34
C ARG A 20 -20.25 23.97 13.49
N SER A 21 -19.41 22.95 13.50
CA SER A 21 -18.39 22.76 12.49
C SER A 21 -19.10 22.42 11.18
N SER A 22 -19.34 23.43 10.37
CA SER A 22 -19.73 23.27 8.98
C SER A 22 -18.49 22.84 8.20
N HIS A 23 -18.13 21.57 8.25
CA HIS A 23 -17.31 21.00 7.20
C HIS A 23 -18.20 20.87 5.97
N VAL A 24 -18.08 21.84 5.09
CA VAL A 24 -18.55 21.73 3.72
C VAL A 24 -17.67 20.65 3.09
N TYR A 25 -18.22 19.45 2.97
CA TYR A 25 -17.67 18.45 2.06
C TYR A 25 -17.79 19.04 0.64
N THR A 26 -16.77 19.72 0.19
CA THR A 26 -16.57 19.93 -1.22
C THR A 26 -16.18 18.54 -1.77
N GLY A 27 -17.20 17.79 -2.19
CA GLY A 27 -16.99 16.58 -2.97
C GLY A 27 -16.21 16.97 -4.21
N VAL A 28 -14.90 16.75 -4.18
CA VAL A 28 -14.11 16.64 -5.40
C VAL A 28 -14.77 15.48 -6.13
N MET A 29 -15.39 15.77 -7.26
CA MET A 29 -15.80 14.74 -8.20
C MET A 29 -14.51 14.09 -8.67
N ASP A 30 -14.18 12.94 -8.08
CA ASP A 30 -13.08 12.12 -8.54
C ASP A 30 -13.30 11.87 -10.04
N ASN A 31 -12.33 12.32 -10.83
CA ASN A 31 -12.36 12.14 -12.27
C ASN A 31 -12.24 10.64 -12.53
N PRO A 32 -13.22 9.95 -13.14
CA PRO A 32 -13.18 8.50 -13.34
C PRO A 32 -12.00 8.03 -14.19
N MET A 33 -11.21 8.93 -14.77
CA MET A 33 -9.94 8.60 -15.42
C MET A 33 -8.76 8.43 -14.44
N ASN A 34 -8.95 8.68 -13.15
CA ASN A 34 -7.93 8.50 -12.11
C ASN A 34 -8.01 7.12 -11.41
N ASP A 35 -8.99 6.29 -11.78
CA ASP A 35 -9.23 4.98 -11.16
C ASP A 35 -8.42 3.84 -11.84
N PHE A 36 -7.38 4.19 -12.57
CA PHE A 36 -6.50 3.20 -13.21
C PHE A 36 -5.06 3.40 -12.78
N GLU A 37 -4.47 2.33 -12.25
CA GLU A 37 -3.07 2.18 -11.93
C GLU A 37 -2.33 1.64 -13.17
N TYR A 38 -1.19 2.26 -13.50
CA TYR A 38 -0.30 1.83 -14.59
C TYR A 38 1.07 1.60 -13.98
N GLU A 39 1.45 0.33 -13.77
CA GLU A 39 2.70 -0.03 -13.14
C GLU A 39 3.46 -1.11 -13.91
N ARG A 40 4.79 -1.09 -13.75
CA ARG A 40 5.64 -2.22 -14.13
C ARG A 40 6.47 -2.61 -12.93
N ARG A 41 6.61 -3.92 -12.69
CA ARG A 41 7.23 -4.48 -11.50
C ARG A 41 8.44 -5.34 -11.85
N PHE A 42 9.46 -5.25 -11.01
CA PHE A 42 10.74 -5.91 -11.22
C PHE A 42 11.21 -6.57 -9.94
N PHE A 43 11.71 -7.80 -10.06
CA PHE A 43 12.40 -8.47 -8.98
C PHE A 43 13.82 -7.94 -8.83
N CYS A 44 14.25 -7.68 -7.59
CA CYS A 44 15.58 -7.25 -7.22
C CYS A 44 16.20 -8.22 -6.20
N ARG A 45 17.53 -8.45 -6.31
CA ARG A 45 18.25 -9.32 -5.35
C ARG A 45 18.63 -8.57 -4.08
N THR A 46 19.02 -7.34 -4.24
CA THR A 46 19.53 -6.49 -3.16
C THR A 46 18.93 -5.10 -3.29
N MET A 47 18.76 -4.43 -2.16
CA MET A 47 18.49 -3.00 -2.13
C MET A 47 19.78 -2.27 -2.56
N PRO A 48 19.71 -1.36 -3.54
CA PRO A 48 20.86 -0.51 -3.87
C PRO A 48 21.22 0.42 -2.70
N ASP A 49 22.49 0.47 -2.34
CA ASP A 49 22.97 1.25 -1.19
C ASP A 49 22.72 2.78 -1.36
N ASP A 50 22.77 3.25 -2.58
CA ASP A 50 22.58 4.67 -2.95
C ASP A 50 21.09 5.11 -2.92
N LEU A 51 20.16 4.19 -2.82
CA LEU A 51 18.74 4.48 -2.65
C LEU A 51 18.30 4.49 -1.19
N ASP A 52 19.17 4.07 -0.27
CA ASP A 52 18.98 4.24 1.16
C ASP A 52 19.74 5.48 1.64
N ASP A 53 19.09 6.65 1.54
CA ASP A 53 19.65 7.95 1.89
C ASP A 53 19.75 8.21 3.42
N GLY A 54 19.31 7.22 4.23
CA GLY A 54 19.30 7.30 5.69
C GLY A 54 17.99 7.80 6.27
N ASP A 55 17.09 8.37 5.47
CA ASP A 55 15.74 8.75 5.91
C ASP A 55 14.87 7.51 6.17
N ALA A 56 13.84 7.67 6.98
CA ALA A 56 12.92 6.58 7.25
C ALA A 56 12.15 6.22 5.97
N PRO A 57 12.17 4.94 5.53
CA PRO A 57 11.28 4.50 4.47
C PRO A 57 9.83 4.53 4.94
N THR A 58 8.88 4.48 4.03
CA THR A 58 7.48 4.28 4.42
C THR A 58 7.30 2.86 4.95
N LEU A 59 7.07 2.72 6.25
CA LEU A 59 6.66 1.45 6.85
C LEU A 59 5.21 1.18 6.46
N ILE A 60 4.94 0.03 5.84
CA ILE A 60 3.60 -0.37 5.39
C ILE A 60 3.22 -1.70 6.03
N ILE A 61 2.05 -1.74 6.68
CA ILE A 61 1.38 -2.97 7.12
C ILE A 61 0.02 -3.00 6.45
N GLN A 62 -0.29 -4.06 5.73
CA GLN A 62 -1.53 -4.17 4.98
C GLN A 62 -2.10 -5.58 5.03
N SER A 63 -3.43 -5.69 5.04
CA SER A 63 -4.16 -6.96 5.04
C SER A 63 -5.13 -7.03 3.88
N TYR A 64 -5.29 -8.25 3.35
CA TYR A 64 -6.21 -8.57 2.27
C TYR A 64 -7.40 -9.36 2.80
N TYR A 65 -8.62 -8.93 2.46
CA TYR A 65 -9.90 -9.51 2.92
C TYR A 65 -10.65 -10.21 1.80
N VAL A 66 -10.43 -9.75 0.58
CA VAL A 66 -10.89 -10.40 -0.65
C VAL A 66 -9.69 -10.51 -1.56
N HIS A 67 -9.44 -11.70 -2.08
CA HIS A 67 -8.42 -12.01 -3.06
C HIS A 67 -8.90 -13.21 -3.88
N ALA A 68 -9.88 -12.97 -4.77
CA ALA A 68 -10.48 -13.99 -5.62
C ALA A 68 -10.60 -13.45 -7.05
N ASP A 69 -10.30 -14.27 -8.04
CA ASP A 69 -10.41 -13.93 -9.46
C ASP A 69 -9.65 -12.63 -9.83
N ASN A 70 -8.52 -12.37 -9.17
CA ASN A 70 -7.69 -11.15 -9.27
C ASN A 70 -8.38 -9.87 -8.77
N TYR A 71 -9.49 -9.97 -8.04
CA TYR A 71 -10.04 -8.85 -7.27
C TYR A 71 -9.44 -8.84 -5.87
N ALA A 72 -9.16 -7.64 -5.36
CA ALA A 72 -8.65 -7.48 -4.01
C ALA A 72 -9.37 -6.36 -3.25
N LEU A 73 -9.63 -6.60 -1.96
CA LEU A 73 -9.99 -5.59 -0.97
C LEU A 73 -8.87 -5.55 0.06
N ARG A 74 -8.20 -4.39 0.18
CA ARG A 74 -7.05 -4.17 1.05
C ARG A 74 -7.33 -3.09 2.08
N ILE A 75 -6.87 -3.30 3.30
CA ILE A 75 -6.66 -2.25 4.31
C ILE A 75 -5.16 -2.06 4.45
N ARG A 76 -4.69 -0.81 4.27
CA ARG A 76 -3.29 -0.42 4.43
C ARG A 76 -3.17 0.60 5.56
N LEU A 77 -2.14 0.43 6.38
CA LEU A 77 -1.75 1.34 7.44
C LEU A 77 -0.26 1.64 7.25
N GLN A 78 0.15 2.91 7.33
CA GLN A 78 1.52 3.29 7.04
C GLN A 78 2.03 4.42 7.92
N SER A 79 3.37 4.55 7.95
CA SER A 79 4.11 5.60 8.64
C SER A 79 5.32 6.02 7.83
N HIS A 80 5.62 7.31 7.84
CA HIS A 80 6.84 7.90 7.27
C HIS A 80 7.88 8.26 8.35
N ASP A 81 7.56 8.03 9.63
CA ASP A 81 8.33 8.56 10.77
C ASP A 81 9.25 7.52 11.42
N VAL A 82 9.11 6.25 11.06
CA VAL A 82 9.81 5.16 11.73
C VAL A 82 10.60 4.29 10.75
N ARG A 83 11.81 3.92 11.18
CA ARG A 83 12.64 2.96 10.47
C ARG A 83 12.66 1.65 11.24
N VAL A 84 12.02 0.63 10.70
CA VAL A 84 12.00 -0.72 11.28
C VAL A 84 12.87 -1.64 10.44
N LYS A 85 13.85 -2.31 11.06
CA LYS A 85 14.65 -3.31 10.37
C LYS A 85 13.79 -4.58 10.20
N LEU A 86 13.41 -4.86 8.97
CA LEU A 86 12.62 -6.04 8.63
C LEU A 86 13.52 -7.26 8.40
N SER A 87 13.03 -8.44 8.79
CA SER A 87 13.65 -9.74 8.60
C SER A 87 12.59 -10.82 8.44
N ALA A 88 12.98 -12.07 8.20
CA ALA A 88 12.07 -13.21 8.17
C ALA A 88 11.35 -13.45 9.52
N ASP A 89 11.96 -13.05 10.64
CA ASP A 89 11.36 -13.20 11.96
C ASP A 89 10.35 -12.08 12.31
N THR A 90 10.25 -11.06 11.46
CA THR A 90 9.34 -9.92 11.70
C THR A 90 7.89 -10.38 11.68
N LYS A 91 7.14 -10.06 12.73
CA LYS A 91 5.71 -10.37 12.82
C LYS A 91 4.90 -9.09 12.61
N PRO A 92 4.12 -8.98 11.50
CA PRO A 92 3.41 -7.75 11.16
C PRO A 92 2.53 -7.20 12.29
N LEU A 93 1.80 -8.08 12.99
CA LEU A 93 0.92 -7.67 14.10
C LEU A 93 1.69 -7.23 15.35
N ALA A 94 2.92 -7.72 15.57
CA ALA A 94 3.76 -7.25 16.66
C ALA A 94 4.25 -5.83 16.38
N VAL A 95 4.73 -5.59 15.14
CA VAL A 95 5.14 -4.24 14.70
C VAL A 95 3.95 -3.28 14.72
N LEU A 96 2.76 -3.71 14.29
CA LEU A 96 1.53 -2.92 14.40
C LEU A 96 1.24 -2.50 15.85
N GLY A 97 1.48 -3.40 16.81
CA GLY A 97 1.28 -3.10 18.22
C GLY A 97 2.32 -2.11 18.77
N GLU A 98 3.59 -2.32 18.44
CA GLU A 98 4.73 -1.53 18.90
C GLU A 98 4.74 -0.10 18.35
N TYR A 99 4.44 0.05 17.05
CA TYR A 99 4.50 1.35 16.36
C TYR A 99 3.12 1.97 16.11
N ARG A 100 2.10 1.55 16.87
CA ARG A 100 0.72 2.00 16.66
C ARG A 100 0.55 3.51 16.57
N ASP A 101 1.20 4.25 17.47
CA ASP A 101 1.06 5.70 17.57
C ASP A 101 1.80 6.46 16.45
N HIS A 102 2.65 5.77 15.70
CA HIS A 102 3.36 6.27 14.53
C HIS A 102 2.69 5.92 13.20
N LEU A 103 1.82 4.92 13.20
CA LEU A 103 1.07 4.50 12.02
C LEU A 103 -0.15 5.42 11.86
N ASN A 104 0.04 6.53 11.17
CA ASN A 104 -0.85 7.70 11.17
C ASN A 104 -1.62 7.92 9.85
N GLU A 105 -1.35 7.13 8.82
CA GLU A 105 -2.06 7.15 7.55
C GLU A 105 -2.67 5.78 7.24
N ALA A 106 -3.91 5.76 6.78
CA ALA A 106 -4.59 4.51 6.47
C ALA A 106 -5.54 4.64 5.28
N PHE A 107 -5.63 3.54 4.51
CA PHE A 107 -6.41 3.49 3.29
C PHE A 107 -7.17 2.17 3.16
N VAL A 108 -8.37 2.25 2.62
CA VAL A 108 -9.08 1.11 2.04
C VAL A 108 -8.96 1.17 0.52
N THR A 109 -8.58 0.06 -0.10
CA THR A 109 -8.35 -0.03 -1.54
C THR A 109 -9.13 -1.19 -2.13
N ILE A 110 -9.79 -0.94 -3.26
CA ILE A 110 -10.44 -1.97 -4.09
C ILE A 110 -9.66 -2.05 -5.39
N LYS A 111 -9.24 -3.26 -5.77
CA LYS A 111 -8.49 -3.51 -7.00
C LYS A 111 -9.22 -4.52 -7.87
N GLY A 112 -9.27 -4.23 -9.17
CA GLY A 112 -9.74 -5.16 -10.21
C GLY A 112 -8.61 -6.05 -10.76
N PRO A 113 -8.89 -6.92 -11.75
CA PRO A 113 -7.89 -7.72 -12.43
C PRO A 113 -6.86 -6.85 -13.17
N ALA A 114 -5.57 -7.24 -13.06
CA ALA A 114 -4.50 -6.59 -13.81
C ALA A 114 -4.36 -7.21 -15.21
N ILE A 115 -4.16 -6.38 -16.23
CA ILE A 115 -3.90 -6.79 -17.61
C ILE A 115 -2.86 -5.84 -18.22
N GLY A 116 -1.69 -6.36 -18.59
CA GLY A 116 -0.64 -5.56 -19.24
C GLY A 116 -0.16 -4.38 -18.40
N GLY A 117 0.03 -4.58 -17.08
CA GLY A 117 0.47 -3.55 -16.16
C GLY A 117 -0.59 -2.47 -15.88
N THR A 118 -1.86 -2.72 -16.21
CA THR A 118 -2.98 -1.79 -15.98
C THR A 118 -4.06 -2.48 -15.18
N ARG A 119 -4.60 -1.84 -14.15
CA ARG A 119 -5.73 -2.33 -13.37
C ARG A 119 -6.60 -1.20 -12.84
N TYR A 120 -7.88 -1.50 -12.61
CA TYR A 120 -8.74 -0.63 -11.85
C TYR A 120 -8.29 -0.59 -10.39
N GLU A 121 -8.13 0.59 -9.84
CA GLU A 121 -7.85 0.81 -8.41
C GLU A 121 -8.64 2.01 -7.90
N ALA A 122 -9.41 1.79 -6.84
CA ALA A 122 -10.06 2.87 -6.10
C ALA A 122 -9.57 2.83 -4.66
N GLU A 123 -9.00 3.94 -4.19
CA GLU A 123 -8.46 4.07 -2.86
C GLU A 123 -9.13 5.23 -2.11
N ARG A 124 -9.39 5.04 -0.82
CA ARG A 124 -9.94 6.05 0.07
C ARG A 124 -9.25 6.02 1.42
N GLU A 125 -8.92 7.20 1.92
CA GLU A 125 -8.42 7.38 3.27
C GLU A 125 -9.47 6.98 4.31
N ILE A 126 -9.04 6.32 5.38
CA ILE A 126 -9.85 5.92 6.53
C ILE A 126 -9.12 6.25 7.83
N ASP A 127 -9.83 6.20 8.96
CA ASP A 127 -9.24 6.40 10.28
C ASP A 127 -8.17 5.34 10.59
N PRO A 128 -6.92 5.72 10.96
CA PRO A 128 -5.82 4.78 11.23
C PRO A 128 -6.11 3.84 12.40
N HIS A 129 -6.88 4.27 13.42
CA HIS A 129 -7.28 3.41 14.52
C HIS A 129 -8.22 2.31 14.04
N ILE A 130 -9.21 2.65 13.22
CA ILE A 130 -10.15 1.70 12.61
C ILE A 130 -9.39 0.73 11.72
N ALA A 131 -8.47 1.22 10.87
CA ALA A 131 -7.63 0.37 10.03
C ALA A 131 -6.82 -0.65 10.84
N GLY A 132 -6.14 -0.21 11.90
CA GLY A 132 -5.37 -1.08 12.79
C GLY A 132 -6.25 -2.16 13.45
N GLU A 133 -7.46 -1.81 13.87
CA GLU A 133 -8.40 -2.76 14.45
C GLU A 133 -8.95 -3.76 13.41
N LEU A 134 -9.13 -3.34 12.17
CA LEU A 134 -9.50 -4.25 11.07
C LEU A 134 -8.36 -5.23 10.77
N ILE A 135 -7.11 -4.75 10.62
CA ILE A 135 -5.92 -5.59 10.37
C ILE A 135 -5.74 -6.66 11.47
N LYS A 136 -5.99 -6.32 12.74
CA LYS A 136 -5.92 -7.27 13.87
C LYS A 136 -7.02 -8.34 13.83
N ARG A 137 -8.16 -8.06 13.23
CA ARG A 137 -9.36 -8.93 13.28
C ARG A 137 -9.51 -9.83 12.06
N GLY A 138 -8.79 -9.57 10.99
CA GLY A 138 -8.94 -10.39 9.80
C GLY A 138 -7.97 -10.06 8.69
N GLY A 139 -8.06 -10.84 7.61
CA GLY A 139 -7.14 -10.80 6.50
C GLY A 139 -5.80 -11.46 6.81
N VAL A 140 -4.91 -11.45 5.84
CA VAL A 140 -3.54 -11.94 5.98
C VAL A 140 -2.61 -10.72 5.90
N PRO A 141 -1.97 -10.32 7.02
CA PRO A 141 -1.14 -9.14 7.05
C PRO A 141 0.23 -9.40 6.45
N ILE A 142 0.67 -8.51 5.57
CA ILE A 142 2.05 -8.42 5.11
C ILE A 142 2.67 -7.11 5.57
N ILE A 143 4.00 -7.08 5.64
CA ILE A 143 4.79 -5.92 6.08
C ILE A 143 5.92 -5.66 5.11
N LYS A 144 6.17 -4.38 4.82
CA LYS A 144 7.28 -3.94 3.99
C LYS A 144 7.74 -2.53 4.34
N ASN A 145 8.99 -2.23 4.00
CA ASN A 145 9.50 -0.87 3.92
C ASN A 145 9.53 -0.46 2.45
N ARG A 146 8.94 0.69 2.14
CA ARG A 146 8.94 1.29 0.79
C ARG A 146 9.90 2.45 0.75
N PHE A 147 10.89 2.34 -0.12
CA PHE A 147 11.79 3.43 -0.48
C PHE A 147 11.29 4.05 -1.78
N SER A 148 11.28 5.37 -1.87
CA SER A 148 10.85 6.09 -3.08
C SER A 148 12.04 6.84 -3.67
N ALA A 149 12.23 6.72 -4.97
CA ALA A 149 13.33 7.36 -5.69
C ALA A 149 12.86 7.91 -7.04
N TRP A 150 13.49 9.00 -7.49
CA TRP A 150 13.37 9.47 -8.87
C TRP A 150 14.59 9.02 -9.65
N LEU A 151 14.41 8.15 -10.63
CA LEU A 151 15.47 7.63 -11.47
C LEU A 151 15.18 8.05 -12.92
N GLY A 152 15.99 8.97 -13.41
CA GLY A 152 15.72 9.63 -14.70
C GLY A 152 14.43 10.46 -14.64
N GLU A 153 13.45 10.10 -15.48
CA GLU A 153 12.14 10.79 -15.57
C GLU A 153 11.03 10.05 -14.79
N ASP A 154 11.34 8.92 -14.17
CA ASP A 154 10.37 8.04 -13.55
C ASP A 154 10.45 8.00 -12.02
N GLY A 155 9.29 8.00 -11.38
CA GLY A 155 9.15 7.68 -9.97
C GLY A 155 9.22 6.16 -9.77
N TRP A 156 10.04 5.72 -8.81
CA TRP A 156 10.21 4.33 -8.45
C TRP A 156 9.89 4.11 -6.98
N SER A 157 9.20 3.02 -6.70
CA SER A 157 9.02 2.50 -5.36
C SER A 157 9.78 1.19 -5.22
N ILE A 158 10.60 1.06 -4.19
CA ILE A 158 11.33 -0.18 -3.89
C ILE A 158 10.81 -0.75 -2.59
N ASP A 159 10.08 -1.85 -2.67
CA ASP A 159 9.48 -2.56 -1.55
C ASP A 159 10.40 -3.64 -1.02
N VAL A 160 10.87 -3.50 0.22
CA VAL A 160 11.65 -4.50 0.95
C VAL A 160 10.74 -5.20 1.94
N PHE A 161 10.45 -6.46 1.69
CA PHE A 161 9.49 -7.22 2.48
C PHE A 161 10.09 -7.81 3.76
N GLY A 162 9.26 -7.93 4.79
CA GLY A 162 9.55 -8.62 6.03
C GLY A 162 8.61 -9.80 6.27
N GLY A 163 8.85 -10.52 7.37
CA GLY A 163 8.07 -11.71 7.74
C GLY A 163 8.22 -12.83 6.73
N ASP A 164 7.14 -13.52 6.47
CA ASP A 164 7.13 -14.69 5.58
C ASP A 164 7.43 -14.34 4.11
N ASN A 165 7.46 -13.05 3.75
CA ASN A 165 7.86 -12.59 2.42
C ASN A 165 9.32 -12.13 2.33
N ALA A 166 10.08 -12.10 3.44
CA ALA A 166 11.52 -11.83 3.38
C ALA A 166 12.26 -13.00 2.71
N PRO A 167 13.32 -12.74 1.94
CA PRO A 167 13.98 -11.45 1.66
C PRO A 167 13.55 -10.79 0.33
N LEU A 168 12.29 -10.92 -0.07
CA LEU A 168 11.79 -10.38 -1.34
C LEU A 168 12.01 -8.85 -1.43
N ILE A 169 12.49 -8.40 -2.58
CA ILE A 169 12.56 -6.99 -2.97
C ILE A 169 11.91 -6.82 -4.34
N VAL A 170 10.95 -5.90 -4.43
CA VAL A 170 10.25 -5.55 -5.67
C VAL A 170 10.42 -4.08 -5.94
N ALA A 171 10.88 -3.73 -7.14
CA ALA A 171 10.86 -2.36 -7.63
C ALA A 171 9.66 -2.15 -8.55
N GLU A 172 8.97 -1.03 -8.38
CA GLU A 172 7.77 -0.65 -9.14
C GLU A 172 8.01 0.70 -9.80
N ALA A 173 7.79 0.81 -11.11
CA ALA A 173 7.70 2.07 -11.83
C ALA A 173 6.23 2.34 -12.13
N GLU A 174 5.72 3.49 -11.70
CA GLU A 174 4.33 3.89 -11.85
C GLU A 174 4.23 5.22 -12.61
N ARG A 175 3.23 5.35 -13.48
CA ARG A 175 2.91 6.57 -14.23
C ARG A 175 1.40 6.82 -14.21
N SER A 176 0.99 8.03 -14.57
CA SER A 176 -0.42 8.39 -14.79
C SER A 176 -1.02 7.80 -16.09
N GLY A 177 -0.26 7.02 -16.84
CA GLY A 177 -0.62 6.34 -18.08
C GLY A 177 0.31 5.17 -18.35
N PRO A 178 0.16 4.45 -19.49
CA PRO A 178 0.93 3.25 -19.77
C PRO A 178 2.44 3.44 -19.61
N VAL A 179 3.09 2.55 -18.83
CA VAL A 179 4.53 2.59 -18.55
C VAL A 179 5.30 1.96 -19.70
N THR A 180 5.55 2.75 -20.75
CA THR A 180 6.26 2.32 -21.95
C THR A 180 7.62 3.01 -22.08
N ASN A 181 8.55 2.42 -22.83
CA ASN A 181 9.88 2.95 -23.11
C ASN A 181 10.68 3.29 -21.85
N LEU A 182 10.59 2.41 -20.85
CA LEU A 182 11.20 2.60 -19.54
C LEU A 182 12.72 2.49 -19.61
N VAL A 183 13.41 3.32 -18.85
CA VAL A 183 14.83 3.10 -18.50
C VAL A 183 14.86 2.23 -17.27
N ILE A 184 15.22 0.97 -17.45
CA ILE A 184 15.20 -0.05 -16.38
C ILE A 184 16.54 -0.02 -15.66
N PRO A 185 16.56 0.31 -14.34
CA PRO A 185 17.79 0.34 -13.57
C PRO A 185 18.48 -1.02 -13.48
N SER A 186 19.82 -1.01 -13.38
CA SER A 186 20.63 -2.25 -13.36
C SER A 186 20.34 -3.18 -12.18
N PHE A 187 19.81 -2.68 -11.07
CA PHE A 187 19.40 -3.49 -9.93
C PHE A 187 18.11 -4.30 -10.19
N CYS A 188 17.32 -3.96 -11.21
CA CYS A 188 16.17 -4.74 -11.64
C CYS A 188 16.64 -5.99 -12.39
N LEU A 189 16.54 -7.15 -11.73
CA LEU A 189 17.10 -8.40 -12.27
C LEU A 189 16.22 -9.00 -13.36
N THR A 190 14.92 -9.06 -13.15
CA THR A 190 13.93 -9.57 -14.13
C THR A 190 12.57 -8.91 -13.91
N GLU A 191 11.79 -8.78 -14.97
CA GLU A 191 10.45 -8.23 -14.91
C GLU A 191 9.44 -9.28 -14.42
N ILE A 192 8.52 -8.83 -13.58
CA ILE A 192 7.48 -9.64 -12.94
C ILE A 192 6.08 -9.00 -13.03
N THR A 193 5.88 -8.07 -13.97
CA THR A 193 4.68 -7.22 -14.10
C THR A 193 3.38 -8.01 -14.02
N ASP A 194 3.19 -9.03 -14.86
CA ASP A 194 1.95 -9.82 -14.94
C ASP A 194 2.03 -11.14 -14.15
N GLN A 195 3.03 -11.31 -13.29
CA GLN A 195 3.14 -12.50 -12.45
C GLN A 195 2.34 -12.34 -11.16
N ALA A 196 1.13 -12.91 -11.11
CA ALA A 196 0.20 -12.79 -9.99
C ALA A 196 0.80 -13.25 -8.63
N ARG A 197 1.74 -14.22 -8.63
CA ARG A 197 2.40 -14.68 -7.40
C ARG A 197 3.22 -13.58 -6.70
N PHE A 198 3.64 -12.52 -7.42
CA PHE A 198 4.35 -11.38 -6.86
C PHE A 198 3.43 -10.20 -6.52
N SER A 199 2.13 -10.29 -6.78
CA SER A 199 1.19 -9.28 -6.30
C SER A 199 1.11 -9.34 -4.77
N ASN A 200 0.82 -8.21 -4.14
CA ASN A 200 0.76 -8.16 -2.67
C ASN A 200 -0.34 -9.08 -2.10
N ASP A 201 -1.45 -9.27 -2.81
CA ASP A 201 -2.51 -10.23 -2.47
C ASP A 201 -2.04 -11.68 -2.67
N GLY A 202 -1.33 -11.98 -3.76
CA GLY A 202 -0.70 -13.28 -3.98
C GLY A 202 0.33 -13.63 -2.90
N LEU A 203 1.15 -12.66 -2.48
CA LEU A 203 2.12 -12.81 -1.41
C LEU A 203 1.48 -12.97 -0.02
N ALA A 204 0.29 -12.44 0.19
CA ALA A 204 -0.48 -12.67 1.41
C ALA A 204 -0.99 -14.12 1.48
N GLU A 205 -1.44 -14.67 0.35
CA GLU A 205 -1.97 -16.04 0.27
C GLU A 205 -0.86 -17.10 0.25
N HIS A 206 0.16 -16.86 -0.58
CA HIS A 206 1.30 -17.76 -0.79
C HIS A 206 2.62 -16.98 -0.60
N PRO A 207 3.12 -16.88 0.64
CA PRO A 207 4.31 -16.12 0.96
C PRO A 207 5.55 -16.55 0.18
N PHE A 208 6.41 -15.58 -0.15
CA PHE A 208 7.62 -15.79 -0.95
C PHE A 208 8.54 -16.89 -0.40
N SER A 209 8.64 -17.02 0.92
CA SER A 209 9.44 -18.08 1.57
C SER A 209 9.02 -19.50 1.19
N GLN A 210 7.80 -19.71 0.71
CA GLN A 210 7.29 -21.03 0.33
C GLN A 210 7.76 -21.46 -1.08
N TRP A 211 8.16 -20.51 -1.93
CA TRP A 211 8.48 -20.79 -3.34
C TRP A 211 9.72 -20.03 -3.85
N SER A 212 10.46 -19.35 -2.99
CA SER A 212 11.68 -18.61 -3.36
C SER A 212 12.74 -19.49 -4.02
N ASP A 213 12.98 -20.70 -3.50
CA ASP A 213 13.95 -21.67 -4.06
C ASP A 213 13.53 -22.12 -5.47
N ALA A 214 12.24 -22.36 -5.68
CA ALA A 214 11.71 -22.73 -6.99
C ALA A 214 11.86 -21.58 -7.99
N PHE A 215 11.59 -20.36 -7.58
CA PHE A 215 11.77 -19.15 -8.40
C PHE A 215 13.25 -18.93 -8.75
N ASP A 216 14.15 -19.16 -7.81
CA ASP A 216 15.59 -19.07 -8.07
C ASP A 216 16.06 -20.08 -9.11
N GLN A 217 15.53 -21.30 -9.06
CA GLN A 217 15.81 -22.33 -10.08
C GLN A 217 15.23 -21.96 -11.44
N GLU A 218 13.99 -21.44 -11.49
CA GLU A 218 13.36 -20.91 -12.71
C GLU A 218 14.24 -19.83 -13.34
N LEU A 219 14.67 -18.85 -12.53
CA LEU A 219 15.47 -17.72 -12.98
C LEU A 219 16.87 -18.15 -13.45
N GLN A 220 17.50 -19.12 -12.78
CA GLN A 220 18.77 -19.69 -13.21
C GLN A 220 18.66 -20.45 -14.54
N HIS A 221 17.54 -21.12 -14.76
CA HIS A 221 17.33 -21.92 -15.97
C HIS A 221 16.91 -21.06 -17.16
N ALA A 222 15.96 -20.15 -16.98
CA ALA A 222 15.39 -19.33 -18.04
C ALA A 222 16.17 -18.04 -18.29
N GLY A 223 16.90 -17.55 -17.27
CA GLY A 223 17.54 -16.25 -17.28
C GLY A 223 16.57 -15.07 -17.05
N PRO A 224 17.11 -13.84 -16.97
CA PRO A 224 16.30 -12.64 -16.83
C PRO A 224 15.38 -12.42 -18.04
N HIS A 225 14.14 -12.00 -17.78
CA HIS A 225 13.17 -11.66 -18.80
C HIS A 225 12.70 -10.22 -18.63
N PHE A 226 12.43 -9.51 -19.73
CA PHE A 226 11.87 -8.15 -19.76
C PHE A 226 10.86 -8.08 -20.90
N GLU A 227 9.65 -7.62 -20.59
CA GLU A 227 8.54 -7.56 -21.53
C GLU A 227 8.84 -6.61 -22.69
N GLN A 228 8.66 -7.11 -23.91
CA GLN A 228 8.89 -6.33 -25.14
C GLN A 228 7.66 -5.55 -25.60
N VAL A 229 6.49 -5.90 -25.08
CA VAL A 229 5.21 -5.26 -25.45
C VAL A 229 5.09 -3.82 -24.97
N PHE A 230 5.93 -3.42 -24.00
CA PHE A 230 5.95 -2.07 -23.44
C PHE A 230 6.90 -1.10 -24.18
N GLY A 231 7.18 -1.34 -25.45
CA GLY A 231 7.99 -0.46 -26.31
C GLY A 231 9.50 -0.67 -26.16
N THR A 232 10.28 0.36 -26.55
CA THR A 232 11.75 0.28 -26.56
C THR A 232 12.29 0.59 -25.17
N ASN A 233 12.49 -0.45 -24.36
CA ASN A 233 13.11 -0.32 -23.05
C ASN A 233 14.65 -0.21 -23.18
N ARG A 234 15.27 0.55 -22.27
CA ARG A 234 16.73 0.61 -22.12
C ARG A 234 17.09 0.07 -20.74
N ARG A 235 18.26 -0.53 -20.62
CA ARG A 235 18.84 -0.97 -19.33
C ARG A 235 20.06 -0.13 -19.02
N GLU A 236 20.17 0.35 -17.81
CA GLU A 236 21.32 1.08 -17.25
C GLU A 236 22.05 0.25 -16.24
#